data_74e1ee1f141f0cb8a24cf8643750a67e
#
_entry.id   74e1ee1f141f0cb8a24cf8643750a67e
#
_cell.length_a   1.000
_cell.length_b   1.000
_cell.length_c   1.000
_cell.angle_alpha   90.00
_cell.angle_beta   90.00
_cell.angle_gamma   90.00
#
_symmetry.space_group_name_H-M   'P 1'
#
loop_
_entity.id
_entity.type
_entity.pdbx_description
1 polymer ?
#
loop_
_entity_poly.entity_id
_entity_poly.type
_entity_poly.pdbx_seq_one_letter_code
_entity_poly.pdbx_strand_id
1 'polypeptide(L)'
;MSDLVSELTKLAIAAGDPSADLTIVAEGNAAVYEPSSNRFLVKASGVVMGKATIDDWVYLDLAKCAQVLVDANKQGVTKKLDKAFDQILKESKTPNGIVKKASIETMVHVVAFDLMGATWSLHTHPTPVVALAASKDGAKHYKATVFPDEAVVCGPVPLFLPYADPGLSLGLGVYQGVLKYQKKHERRS
;
A
#
# COMPACT_ATOMS: atom_id res chain seq x y z
N MET A 1 17.12 11.67 8.25
CA MET A 1 16.17 11.94 7.13
C MET A 1 16.73 11.53 5.77
N SER A 2 17.98 11.85 5.43
CA SER A 2 18.58 11.45 4.13
C SER A 2 18.64 9.94 3.91
N ASP A 3 18.74 9.15 4.96
CA ASP A 3 18.92 7.69 4.89
C ASP A 3 17.63 6.96 4.47
N LEU A 4 16.49 7.26 5.10
CA LEU A 4 15.20 6.63 4.76
C LEU A 4 14.76 6.89 3.31
N VAL A 5 14.95 8.12 2.81
CA VAL A 5 14.63 8.47 1.42
C VAL A 5 15.53 7.69 0.46
N SER A 6 16.84 7.59 0.78
CA SER A 6 17.78 6.84 -0.03
C SER A 6 17.44 5.34 -0.08
N GLU A 7 17.16 4.74 1.07
CA GLU A 7 16.79 3.32 1.17
C GLU A 7 15.46 3.04 0.44
N LEU A 8 14.46 3.91 0.61
CA LEU A 8 13.19 3.78 -0.10
C LEU A 8 13.37 3.89 -1.62
N THR A 9 14.26 4.78 -2.08
CA THR A 9 14.60 4.91 -3.50
C THR A 9 15.27 3.65 -4.03
N LYS A 10 16.23 3.08 -3.31
CA LYS A 10 16.89 1.83 -3.69
C LYS A 10 15.89 0.67 -3.77
N LEU A 11 14.98 0.55 -2.79
CA LEU A 11 13.91 -0.45 -2.79
C LEU A 11 13.02 -0.30 -4.03
N ALA A 12 12.61 0.92 -4.35
CA ALA A 12 11.75 1.18 -5.51
C ALA A 12 12.45 0.85 -6.83
N ILE A 13 13.72 1.23 -6.99
CA ILE A 13 14.51 0.92 -8.18
C ILE A 13 14.64 -0.60 -8.34
N ALA A 14 14.97 -1.31 -7.27
CA ALA A 14 15.10 -2.78 -7.31
C ALA A 14 13.77 -3.47 -7.64
N ALA A 15 12.66 -3.03 -7.03
CA ALA A 15 11.33 -3.59 -7.33
C ALA A 15 10.81 -3.19 -8.71
N GLY A 16 11.22 -2.03 -9.22
CA GLY A 16 10.85 -1.54 -10.54
C GLY A 16 11.79 -1.96 -11.66
N ASP A 17 12.78 -2.83 -11.39
CA ASP A 17 13.63 -3.41 -12.43
C ASP A 17 12.78 -4.33 -13.34
N PRO A 18 12.80 -4.11 -14.66
CA PRO A 18 12.02 -4.95 -15.58
C PRO A 18 12.33 -6.45 -15.49
N SER A 19 13.55 -6.82 -15.12
CA SER A 19 13.94 -8.24 -14.97
C SER A 19 13.31 -8.91 -13.75
N ALA A 20 12.87 -8.14 -12.76
CA ALA A 20 12.19 -8.65 -11.56
C ALA A 20 10.71 -8.97 -11.80
N ASP A 21 10.09 -8.43 -12.87
CA ASP A 21 8.66 -8.58 -13.20
C ASP A 21 7.70 -8.32 -12.00
N LEU A 22 8.08 -7.32 -11.16
CA LEU A 22 7.29 -6.96 -9.98
C LEU A 22 6.38 -5.75 -10.20
N THR A 23 6.57 -4.98 -11.28
CA THR A 23 5.77 -3.79 -11.56
C THR A 23 5.42 -3.71 -13.04
N ILE A 24 4.24 -3.16 -13.33
CA ILE A 24 3.74 -2.95 -14.69
C ILE A 24 3.68 -1.46 -14.95
N VAL A 25 4.48 -0.97 -15.91
CA VAL A 25 4.56 0.45 -16.33
C VAL A 25 4.84 1.38 -15.13
N ALA A 26 3.87 2.17 -14.70
CA ALA A 26 3.97 3.10 -13.56
C ALA A 26 3.23 2.60 -12.31
N GLU A 27 2.70 1.38 -12.37
CA GLU A 27 1.98 0.78 -11.26
C GLU A 27 2.93 0.25 -10.18
N GLY A 28 2.36 -0.05 -9.04
CA GLY A 28 3.15 -0.35 -7.86
C GLY A 28 3.64 0.91 -7.15
N ASN A 29 3.88 0.78 -5.86
CA ASN A 29 4.41 1.85 -5.04
C ASN A 29 5.06 1.30 -3.77
N ALA A 30 5.92 2.12 -3.17
CA ALA A 30 6.61 1.80 -1.93
C ALA A 30 6.39 2.93 -0.93
N ALA A 31 6.44 2.58 0.34
CA ALA A 31 6.31 3.53 1.43
C ALA A 31 7.12 3.10 2.65
N VAL A 32 7.52 4.07 3.48
CA VAL A 32 8.19 3.84 4.75
C VAL A 32 7.62 4.75 5.83
N TYR A 33 7.34 4.19 6.99
CA TYR A 33 6.86 4.91 8.15
C TYR A 33 8.02 5.45 8.99
N GLU A 34 7.90 6.68 9.44
CA GLU A 34 8.85 7.36 10.33
C GLU A 34 8.19 7.58 11.71
N PRO A 35 8.41 6.69 12.68
CA PRO A 35 7.72 6.75 13.98
C PRO A 35 7.97 8.06 14.74
N SER A 36 9.17 8.62 14.64
CA SER A 36 9.57 9.84 15.36
C SER A 36 8.72 11.07 15.02
N SER A 37 8.17 11.12 13.81
CA SER A 37 7.34 12.24 13.33
C SER A 37 5.87 11.87 13.11
N ASN A 38 5.51 10.60 13.30
CA ASN A 38 4.20 10.02 12.94
C ASN A 38 3.80 10.30 11.49
N ARG A 39 4.78 10.35 10.59
CA ARG A 39 4.60 10.54 9.16
C ARG A 39 5.14 9.34 8.38
N PHE A 40 4.76 9.23 7.16
CA PHE A 40 5.32 8.26 6.25
C PHE A 40 5.65 8.89 4.90
N LEU A 41 6.67 8.35 4.26
CA LEU A 41 7.00 8.64 2.87
C LEU A 41 6.29 7.63 1.97
N VAL A 42 5.74 8.12 0.88
CA VAL A 42 5.13 7.30 -0.17
C VAL A 42 5.46 7.88 -1.55
N LYS A 43 5.43 7.03 -2.55
CA LYS A 43 5.69 7.42 -3.94
C LYS A 43 4.67 8.47 -4.43
N ALA A 44 5.16 9.52 -5.08
CA ALA A 44 4.32 10.48 -5.78
C ALA A 44 3.59 9.83 -6.96
N SER A 45 2.42 10.36 -7.30
CA SER A 45 1.58 9.87 -8.40
C SER A 45 2.31 9.97 -9.75
N GLY A 46 2.18 8.95 -10.58
CA GLY A 46 2.76 8.93 -11.93
C GLY A 46 4.24 8.60 -12.02
N VAL A 47 4.93 8.40 -10.91
CA VAL A 47 6.35 7.99 -10.90
C VAL A 47 6.47 6.50 -11.24
N VAL A 48 7.37 6.16 -12.16
CA VAL A 48 7.77 4.77 -12.47
C VAL A 48 8.80 4.31 -11.44
N MET A 49 8.54 3.24 -10.70
CA MET A 49 9.38 2.80 -9.57
C MET A 49 10.83 2.56 -9.96
N GLY A 50 11.10 1.89 -11.08
CA GLY A 50 12.47 1.64 -11.57
C GLY A 50 13.25 2.89 -12.02
N LYS A 51 12.59 4.05 -12.05
CA LYS A 51 13.18 5.37 -12.39
C LYS A 51 13.03 6.37 -11.26
N ALA A 52 12.62 5.92 -10.08
CA ALA A 52 12.40 6.81 -8.94
C ALA A 52 13.70 7.49 -8.50
N THR A 53 13.57 8.74 -8.09
CA THR A 53 14.64 9.56 -7.53
C THR A 53 14.29 9.97 -6.09
N ILE A 54 15.23 10.58 -5.40
CA ILE A 54 14.99 11.10 -4.04
C ILE A 54 13.89 12.17 -3.98
N ASP A 55 13.58 12.84 -5.10
CA ASP A 55 12.55 13.89 -5.19
C ASP A 55 11.14 13.34 -5.51
N ASP A 56 10.99 12.03 -5.61
CA ASP A 56 9.72 11.38 -5.97
C ASP A 56 8.94 10.83 -4.77
N TRP A 57 9.41 11.14 -3.58
CA TRP A 57 8.77 10.76 -2.32
C TRP A 57 8.08 11.95 -1.68
N VAL A 58 6.92 11.70 -1.10
CA VAL A 58 6.16 12.75 -0.40
C VAL A 58 5.77 12.27 1.00
N TYR A 59 5.77 13.22 1.94
CA TYR A 59 5.32 12.98 3.30
C TYR A 59 3.81 13.14 3.45
N LEU A 60 3.24 12.24 4.25
CA LEU A 60 1.86 12.28 4.72
C LEU A 60 1.82 12.00 6.23
N ASP A 61 0.82 12.55 6.90
CA ASP A 61 0.52 12.32 8.31
C ASP A 61 -0.27 11.02 8.44
N LEU A 62 0.26 10.05 9.20
CA LEU A 62 -0.39 8.74 9.35
C LEU A 62 -1.74 8.86 10.06
N ALA A 63 -1.82 9.63 11.15
CA ALA A 63 -3.05 9.76 11.91
C ALA A 63 -4.19 10.38 11.09
N LYS A 64 -3.88 11.41 10.27
CA LYS A 64 -4.87 12.02 9.37
C LYS A 64 -5.39 11.03 8.33
N CYS A 65 -4.51 10.25 7.73
CA CYS A 65 -4.90 9.24 6.74
C CYS A 65 -5.70 8.10 7.40
N ALA A 66 -5.26 7.59 8.55
CA ALA A 66 -5.94 6.54 9.30
C ALA A 66 -7.35 6.98 9.73
N GLN A 67 -7.52 8.25 10.15
CA GLN A 67 -8.84 8.78 10.53
C GLN A 67 -9.84 8.73 9.37
N VAL A 68 -9.39 8.99 8.13
CA VAL A 68 -10.26 8.86 6.95
C VAL A 68 -10.75 7.42 6.76
N LEU A 69 -9.88 6.42 6.99
CA LEU A 69 -10.26 5.00 6.93
C LEU A 69 -11.23 4.62 8.06
N VAL A 70 -10.99 5.09 9.27
CA VAL A 70 -11.88 4.87 10.41
C VAL A 70 -13.28 5.44 10.12
N ASP A 71 -13.34 6.65 9.57
CA ASP A 71 -14.62 7.29 9.22
C ASP A 71 -15.31 6.58 8.05
N ALA A 72 -14.56 6.17 7.03
CA ALA A 72 -15.08 5.37 5.93
C ALA A 72 -15.59 4.00 6.40
N ASN A 73 -14.94 3.38 7.38
CA ASN A 73 -15.41 2.11 7.96
C ASN A 73 -16.73 2.25 8.73
N LYS A 74 -17.00 3.42 9.33
CA LYS A 74 -18.24 3.68 10.07
C LYS A 74 -19.44 3.99 9.16
N GLN A 75 -19.22 4.75 8.08
CA GLN A 75 -20.31 5.33 7.29
C GLN A 75 -20.26 5.00 5.78
N GLY A 76 -19.30 4.17 5.37
CA GLY A 76 -19.03 3.92 3.96
C GLY A 76 -18.23 5.03 3.29
N VAL A 77 -17.80 4.79 2.04
CA VAL A 77 -17.14 5.82 1.22
C VAL A 77 -18.17 6.84 0.75
N THR A 78 -18.08 8.05 1.26
CA THR A 78 -18.92 9.18 0.85
C THR A 78 -18.15 10.14 -0.05
N LYS A 79 -18.83 10.91 -0.89
CA LYS A 79 -18.21 11.97 -1.70
C LYS A 79 -17.42 12.97 -0.87
N LYS A 80 -17.82 13.21 0.38
CA LYS A 80 -17.11 14.11 1.31
C LYS A 80 -15.78 13.51 1.74
N LEU A 81 -15.77 12.23 2.13
CA LEU A 81 -14.54 11.52 2.54
C LEU A 81 -13.59 11.34 1.36
N ASP A 82 -14.11 11.01 0.19
CA ASP A 82 -13.30 10.85 -1.02
C ASP A 82 -12.60 12.18 -1.40
N LYS A 83 -13.33 13.30 -1.34
CA LYS A 83 -12.74 14.63 -1.52
C LYS A 83 -11.71 14.99 -0.45
N ALA A 84 -11.97 14.64 0.82
CA ALA A 84 -11.03 14.89 1.91
C ALA A 84 -9.74 14.08 1.70
N PHE A 85 -9.85 12.83 1.28
CA PHE A 85 -8.69 12.01 0.93
C PHE A 85 -7.91 12.59 -0.26
N ASP A 86 -8.58 12.94 -1.37
CA ASP A 86 -7.91 13.55 -2.53
C ASP A 86 -7.20 14.87 -2.17
N GLN A 87 -7.76 15.66 -1.24
CA GLN A 87 -7.11 16.86 -0.74
C GLN A 87 -5.82 16.53 0.04
N ILE A 88 -5.85 15.53 0.91
CA ILE A 88 -4.65 15.06 1.63
C ILE A 88 -3.56 14.66 0.62
N LEU A 89 -3.91 13.90 -0.42
CA LEU A 89 -2.95 13.50 -1.44
C LEU A 89 -2.36 14.69 -2.21
N LYS A 90 -3.18 15.70 -2.54
CA LYS A 90 -2.75 16.89 -3.29
C LYS A 90 -1.86 17.84 -2.49
N GLU A 91 -2.03 17.88 -1.18
CA GLU A 91 -1.27 18.76 -0.27
C GLU A 91 0.04 18.14 0.21
N SER A 92 0.32 16.90 -0.17
CA SER A 92 1.56 16.23 0.22
C SER A 92 2.79 16.93 -0.34
N LYS A 93 3.90 16.83 0.39
CA LYS A 93 5.14 17.54 0.08
C LYS A 93 6.34 16.61 0.12
N THR A 94 7.28 16.84 -0.79
CA THR A 94 8.59 16.19 -0.73
C THR A 94 9.35 16.62 0.53
N PRO A 95 10.44 15.92 0.90
CA PRO A 95 11.33 16.34 1.98
C PRO A 95 11.84 17.79 1.83
N ASN A 96 11.97 18.27 0.60
CA ASN A 96 12.38 19.63 0.28
C ASN A 96 11.22 20.64 0.23
N GLY A 97 10.00 20.23 0.63
CA GLY A 97 8.83 21.11 0.72
C GLY A 97 8.08 21.36 -0.60
N ILE A 98 8.46 20.70 -1.69
CA ILE A 98 7.79 20.83 -2.98
C ILE A 98 6.48 20.06 -2.93
N VAL A 99 5.38 20.69 -3.33
CA VAL A 99 4.06 20.03 -3.41
C VAL A 99 4.04 19.07 -4.60
N LYS A 100 3.81 17.80 -4.31
CA LYS A 100 3.56 16.74 -5.30
C LYS A 100 2.43 15.86 -4.80
N LYS A 101 1.51 15.47 -5.68
CA LYS A 101 0.40 14.58 -5.31
C LYS A 101 0.93 13.18 -4.99
N ALA A 102 0.52 12.63 -3.85
CA ALA A 102 0.81 11.24 -3.47
C ALA A 102 0.06 10.24 -4.36
N SER A 103 0.52 8.98 -4.38
CA SER A 103 -0.17 7.88 -5.07
C SER A 103 -1.62 7.73 -4.58
N ILE A 104 -2.54 7.42 -5.49
CA ILE A 104 -3.94 7.15 -5.15
C ILE A 104 -4.10 5.91 -4.24
N GLU A 105 -3.13 5.00 -4.26
CA GLU A 105 -3.12 3.76 -3.48
C GLU A 105 -2.46 3.92 -2.10
N THR A 106 -2.18 5.14 -1.69
CA THR A 106 -1.60 5.48 -0.38
C THR A 106 -2.29 4.77 0.80
N MET A 107 -3.62 4.56 0.74
CA MET A 107 -4.37 3.93 1.83
C MET A 107 -4.00 2.47 2.07
N VAL A 108 -3.47 1.76 1.09
CA VAL A 108 -2.95 0.38 1.28
C VAL A 108 -1.77 0.41 2.26
N HIS A 109 -0.87 1.37 2.10
CA HIS A 109 0.27 1.57 3.00
C HIS A 109 -0.15 2.03 4.39
N VAL A 110 -1.15 2.91 4.48
CA VAL A 110 -1.72 3.35 5.77
C VAL A 110 -2.22 2.15 6.58
N VAL A 111 -2.92 1.21 5.95
CA VAL A 111 -3.36 -0.03 6.63
C VAL A 111 -2.17 -0.86 7.12
N ALA A 112 -1.10 -0.98 6.31
CA ALA A 112 0.09 -1.73 6.71
C ALA A 112 0.77 -1.09 7.94
N PHE A 113 0.85 0.23 8.00
CA PHE A 113 1.47 0.94 9.13
C PHE A 113 0.59 0.95 10.38
N ASP A 114 -0.68 1.33 10.23
CA ASP A 114 -1.60 1.57 11.35
C ASP A 114 -2.13 0.27 11.98
N LEU A 115 -2.54 -0.72 11.17
CA LEU A 115 -3.13 -1.96 11.68
C LEU A 115 -2.15 -3.12 11.81
N MET A 116 -1.10 -3.16 10.97
CA MET A 116 -0.18 -4.30 10.95
C MET A 116 1.15 -3.98 11.62
N GLY A 117 1.40 -2.73 12.03
CA GLY A 117 2.63 -2.30 12.67
C GLY A 117 3.87 -2.40 11.76
N ALA A 118 3.68 -2.40 10.46
CA ALA A 118 4.79 -2.44 9.50
C ALA A 118 5.57 -1.12 9.53
N THR A 119 6.87 -1.19 9.27
CA THR A 119 7.71 0.00 9.04
C THR A 119 7.88 0.26 7.55
N TRP A 120 7.93 -0.80 6.74
CA TRP A 120 8.08 -0.76 5.28
C TRP A 120 6.88 -1.40 4.62
N SER A 121 6.44 -0.85 3.52
CA SER A 121 5.34 -1.39 2.73
C SER A 121 5.64 -1.26 1.25
N LEU A 122 5.52 -2.39 0.53
CA LEU A 122 5.74 -2.48 -0.90
C LEU A 122 4.47 -3.03 -1.56
N HIS A 123 3.96 -2.32 -2.55
CA HIS A 123 2.85 -2.73 -3.39
C HIS A 123 3.37 -3.01 -4.81
N THR A 124 3.14 -4.22 -5.28
CA THR A 124 3.64 -4.71 -6.57
C THR A 124 2.53 -5.36 -7.40
N HIS A 125 2.78 -5.47 -8.71
CA HIS A 125 1.90 -6.09 -9.69
C HIS A 125 2.67 -7.16 -10.49
N PRO A 126 3.18 -8.24 -9.87
CA PRO A 126 3.87 -9.29 -10.61
C PRO A 126 2.93 -9.89 -11.66
N THR A 127 3.37 -9.98 -12.92
CA THR A 127 2.53 -10.44 -14.01
C THR A 127 1.83 -11.77 -13.73
N PRO A 128 2.51 -12.83 -13.21
CA PRO A 128 1.85 -14.10 -12.90
C PRO A 128 0.79 -13.97 -11.79
N VAL A 129 1.07 -13.17 -10.76
CA VAL A 129 0.13 -12.94 -9.64
C VAL A 129 -1.12 -12.21 -10.11
N VAL A 130 -0.94 -11.15 -10.91
CA VAL A 130 -2.07 -10.39 -11.49
C VAL A 130 -2.90 -11.29 -12.42
N ALA A 131 -2.26 -12.10 -13.26
CA ALA A 131 -2.96 -13.03 -14.15
C ALA A 131 -3.82 -14.04 -13.37
N LEU A 132 -3.28 -14.63 -12.31
CA LEU A 132 -4.03 -15.56 -11.45
C LEU A 132 -5.15 -14.83 -10.69
N ALA A 133 -4.87 -13.67 -10.09
CA ALA A 133 -5.85 -12.91 -9.31
C ALA A 133 -7.02 -12.42 -10.18
N ALA A 134 -6.75 -12.00 -11.41
CA ALA A 134 -7.77 -11.55 -12.37
C ALA A 134 -8.52 -12.68 -13.08
N SER A 135 -8.10 -13.93 -12.91
CA SER A 135 -8.77 -15.07 -13.51
C SER A 135 -10.15 -15.33 -12.91
N LYS A 136 -11.03 -16.05 -13.64
CA LYS A 136 -12.39 -16.42 -13.19
C LYS A 136 -12.40 -17.10 -11.81
N ASP A 137 -11.36 -17.87 -11.50
CA ASP A 137 -11.22 -18.62 -10.26
C ASP A 137 -10.14 -18.05 -9.32
N GLY A 138 -9.74 -16.79 -9.51
CA GLY A 138 -8.65 -16.13 -8.79
C GLY A 138 -8.68 -16.36 -7.28
N ALA A 139 -9.81 -16.14 -6.63
CA ALA A 139 -9.97 -16.38 -5.20
C ALA A 139 -9.70 -17.83 -4.76
N LYS A 140 -9.84 -18.82 -5.64
CA LYS A 140 -9.59 -20.22 -5.31
C LYS A 140 -8.10 -20.54 -5.27
N HIS A 141 -7.29 -19.88 -6.10
CA HIS A 141 -5.85 -20.07 -6.15
C HIS A 141 -5.14 -19.63 -4.87
N TYR A 142 -5.73 -18.69 -4.12
CA TYR A 142 -5.17 -18.13 -2.88
C TYR A 142 -5.80 -18.71 -1.60
N LYS A 143 -6.54 -19.83 -1.68
CA LYS A 143 -7.19 -20.43 -0.50
C LYS A 143 -6.27 -21.23 0.39
N ALA A 144 -5.18 -21.74 -0.16
CA ALA A 144 -4.23 -22.58 0.55
C ALA A 144 -2.83 -22.37 0.02
N THR A 145 -1.87 -22.50 0.89
CA THR A 145 -0.44 -22.53 0.58
C THR A 145 -0.12 -23.78 -0.23
N VAL A 146 0.65 -23.65 -1.31
CA VAL A 146 0.94 -24.76 -2.23
C VAL A 146 2.24 -25.47 -1.85
N PHE A 147 3.18 -24.78 -1.21
CA PHE A 147 4.47 -25.34 -0.79
C PHE A 147 5.03 -24.62 0.47
N PRO A 148 5.95 -25.28 1.22
CA PRO A 148 6.40 -24.79 2.52
C PRO A 148 7.02 -23.40 2.51
N ASP A 149 7.85 -23.08 1.51
CA ASP A 149 8.52 -21.77 1.46
C ASP A 149 7.54 -20.63 1.26
N GLU A 150 6.45 -20.85 0.55
CA GLU A 150 5.36 -19.87 0.46
C GLU A 150 4.77 -19.57 1.85
N ALA A 151 4.56 -20.60 2.68
CA ALA A 151 4.06 -20.41 4.03
C ALA A 151 5.03 -19.63 4.92
N VAL A 152 6.32 -19.86 4.76
CA VAL A 152 7.38 -19.20 5.54
C VAL A 152 7.51 -17.73 5.14
N VAL A 153 7.46 -17.42 3.85
CA VAL A 153 7.71 -16.07 3.31
C VAL A 153 6.43 -15.23 3.31
N CYS A 154 5.32 -15.80 2.85
CA CYS A 154 4.05 -15.08 2.65
C CYS A 154 3.04 -15.28 3.79
N GLY A 155 3.37 -16.16 4.75
CA GLY A 155 2.45 -16.60 5.78
C GLY A 155 1.57 -17.77 5.32
N PRO A 156 0.95 -18.47 6.30
CA PRO A 156 0.23 -19.74 6.01
C PRO A 156 -1.06 -19.56 5.22
N VAL A 157 -1.63 -18.38 5.20
CA VAL A 157 -2.87 -18.08 4.46
C VAL A 157 -2.81 -16.64 3.96
N PRO A 158 -2.69 -16.43 2.65
CA PRO A 158 -2.76 -15.09 2.09
C PRO A 158 -4.16 -14.49 2.25
N LEU A 159 -4.24 -13.18 2.43
CA LEU A 159 -5.49 -12.44 2.42
C LEU A 159 -5.85 -12.08 0.97
N PHE A 160 -6.82 -12.78 0.40
CA PHE A 160 -7.39 -12.43 -0.89
C PHE A 160 -8.56 -11.46 -0.69
N LEU A 161 -8.50 -10.32 -1.37
CA LEU A 161 -9.55 -9.30 -1.36
C LEU A 161 -10.25 -9.25 -2.72
N PRO A 162 -11.58 -9.05 -2.73
CA PRO A 162 -12.29 -8.81 -3.99
C PRO A 162 -11.82 -7.50 -4.62
N TYR A 163 -12.03 -7.35 -5.92
CA TYR A 163 -11.74 -6.10 -6.62
C TYR A 163 -12.43 -4.90 -5.96
N ALA A 164 -11.71 -3.82 -5.85
CA ALA A 164 -12.22 -2.52 -5.45
C ALA A 164 -11.55 -1.42 -6.30
N ASP A 165 -12.27 -0.34 -6.57
CA ASP A 165 -11.71 0.78 -7.31
C ASP A 165 -10.55 1.42 -6.56
N PRO A 166 -9.48 1.83 -7.26
CA PRO A 166 -8.34 2.51 -6.66
C PRO A 166 -8.75 3.73 -5.83
N GLY A 167 -7.99 4.01 -4.78
CA GLY A 167 -8.27 5.12 -3.86
C GLY A 167 -8.93 4.69 -2.55
N LEU A 168 -9.86 5.49 -2.04
CA LEU A 168 -10.46 5.25 -0.73
C LEU A 168 -11.26 3.95 -0.66
N SER A 169 -11.90 3.54 -1.75
CA SER A 169 -12.66 2.27 -1.80
C SER A 169 -11.74 1.07 -1.63
N LEU A 170 -10.61 1.03 -2.33
CA LEU A 170 -9.59 0.00 -2.16
C LEU A 170 -9.03 0.02 -0.74
N GLY A 171 -8.67 1.22 -0.23
CA GLY A 171 -8.18 1.38 1.13
C GLY A 171 -9.14 0.83 2.18
N LEU A 172 -10.42 1.12 2.06
CA LEU A 172 -11.47 0.59 2.95
C LEU A 172 -11.58 -0.93 2.84
N GLY A 173 -11.53 -1.49 1.63
CA GLY A 173 -11.56 -2.93 1.41
C GLY A 173 -10.39 -3.64 2.09
N VAL A 174 -9.17 -3.10 1.96
CA VAL A 174 -7.97 -3.61 2.63
C VAL A 174 -8.11 -3.50 4.16
N TYR A 175 -8.55 -2.34 4.66
CA TYR A 175 -8.76 -2.09 6.09
C TYR A 175 -9.71 -3.12 6.72
N GLN A 176 -10.89 -3.31 6.13
CA GLN A 176 -11.88 -4.27 6.61
C GLN A 176 -11.40 -5.71 6.48
N GLY A 177 -10.70 -6.03 5.40
CA GLY A 177 -10.12 -7.35 5.17
C GLY A 177 -9.08 -7.71 6.23
N VAL A 178 -8.17 -6.79 6.54
CA VAL A 178 -7.14 -6.99 7.57
C VAL A 178 -7.77 -7.15 8.96
N LEU A 179 -8.70 -6.29 9.35
CA LEU A 179 -9.42 -6.43 10.63
C LEU A 179 -10.11 -7.78 10.76
N LYS A 180 -10.79 -8.23 9.70
CA LYS A 180 -11.45 -9.53 9.68
C LYS A 180 -10.45 -10.69 9.76
N TYR A 181 -9.34 -10.57 9.06
CA TYR A 181 -8.26 -11.56 9.06
C TYR A 181 -7.63 -11.68 10.44
N GLN A 182 -7.23 -10.58 11.08
CA GLN A 182 -6.66 -10.56 12.43
C GLN A 182 -7.62 -11.21 13.43
N LYS A 183 -8.88 -10.77 13.46
CA LYS A 183 -9.91 -11.35 14.35
C LYS A 183 -10.11 -12.85 14.18
N LYS A 184 -9.92 -13.38 12.96
CA LYS A 184 -10.05 -14.80 12.65
C LYS A 184 -8.84 -15.58 13.16
N HIS A 185 -7.64 -15.01 13.11
CA HIS A 185 -6.39 -15.70 13.42
C HIS A 185 -5.94 -15.52 14.87
N GLU A 186 -6.25 -14.39 15.53
CA GLU A 186 -6.06 -14.21 16.98
C GLU A 186 -6.81 -15.23 17.85
N ARG A 187 -7.92 -15.78 17.33
CA ARG A 187 -8.70 -16.83 18.04
C ARG A 187 -8.09 -18.22 17.91
N ARG A 188 -6.95 -18.38 17.25
CA ARG A 188 -6.28 -19.66 17.04
C ARG A 188 -4.89 -19.75 17.68
N SER A 189 -4.43 -18.67 18.29
CA SER A 189 -3.24 -18.60 19.15
C SER A 189 -3.66 -18.59 20.63
#